data_11d1d8264991fc3943c6798ced8d5032
#
_entry.id   11d1d8264991fc3943c6798ced8d5032
#
_cell.length_a   1.000
_cell.length_b   1.000
_cell.length_c   1.000
_cell.angle_alpha   90.00
_cell.angle_beta   90.00
_cell.angle_gamma   90.00
#
_symmetry.space_group_name_H-M   'P 1'
#
loop_
_entity.id
_entity.type
_entity.pdbx_description
1 polymer ?
#
loop_
_entity_poly.entity_id
_entity_poly.type
_entity_poly.pdbx_seq_one_letter_code
_entity_poly.pdbx_strand_id
1 'polypeptide(L)'
;MNIKEAKQIRLVEYLRIIGHSPVNARGCQYWYLSPLREEHTPSFKVNDNLNEWYDFGLSAGGDIIELGKHLYRTGNVSMILLRISENAIGVPFNSYKAGVSVPVLSRKKWETWK
;
A
#
# COMPACT_ATOMS: atom_id res chain seq x y z
N MET A 1 -10.33 4.37 13.56
CA MET A 1 -10.23 3.44 12.42
C MET A 1 -10.17 2.01 12.92
N ASN A 2 -10.91 1.13 12.28
CA ASN A 2 -10.89 -0.28 12.62
C ASN A 2 -10.23 -1.08 11.48
N ILE A 3 -10.06 -2.39 11.68
CA ILE A 3 -9.41 -3.25 10.69
C ILE A 3 -10.14 -3.21 9.35
N LYS A 4 -11.46 -3.27 9.39
CA LYS A 4 -12.26 -3.26 8.17
C LYS A 4 -12.04 -1.99 7.37
N GLU A 5 -12.01 -0.85 8.04
CA GLU A 5 -11.77 0.43 7.40
C GLU A 5 -10.35 0.51 6.82
N ALA A 6 -9.38 0.02 7.58
CA ALA A 6 -7.99 0.03 7.12
C ALA A 6 -7.83 -0.80 5.86
N LYS A 7 -8.47 -1.95 5.80
CA LYS A 7 -8.39 -2.84 4.64
C LYS A 7 -9.01 -2.26 3.38
N GLN A 8 -9.81 -1.22 3.50
CA GLN A 8 -10.41 -0.55 2.34
C GLN A 8 -9.45 0.45 1.70
N ILE A 9 -8.37 0.80 2.39
CA ILE A 9 -7.37 1.69 1.83
C ILE A 9 -6.54 0.89 0.82
N ARG A 10 -6.40 1.45 -0.38
CA ARG A 10 -5.59 0.79 -1.41
C ARG A 10 -4.12 0.83 -1.00
N LEU A 11 -3.47 -0.33 -1.04
CA LEU A 11 -2.05 -0.43 -0.71
C LEU A 11 -1.21 0.48 -1.59
N VAL A 12 -1.54 0.56 -2.85
CA VAL A 12 -0.84 1.40 -3.81
C VAL A 12 -0.89 2.86 -3.36
N GLU A 13 -2.03 3.29 -2.89
CA GLU A 13 -2.22 4.66 -2.42
C GLU A 13 -1.51 4.90 -1.09
N TYR A 14 -1.60 3.94 -0.19
CA TYR A 14 -0.92 4.05 1.09
C TYR A 14 0.60 4.15 0.92
N LEU A 15 1.15 3.31 0.05
CA LEU A 15 2.59 3.35 -0.23
C LEU A 15 3.00 4.70 -0.81
N ARG A 16 2.17 5.27 -1.68
CA ARG A 16 2.44 6.59 -2.23
C ARG A 16 2.53 7.64 -1.11
N ILE A 17 1.60 7.59 -0.19
CA ILE A 17 1.54 8.56 0.92
C ILE A 17 2.78 8.48 1.79
N ILE A 18 3.26 7.28 2.06
CA ILE A 18 4.46 7.12 2.89
C ILE A 18 5.76 7.22 2.09
N GLY A 19 5.67 7.62 0.83
CA GLY A 19 6.86 7.98 0.06
C GLY A 19 7.39 6.92 -0.90
N HIS A 20 6.61 5.90 -1.19
CA HIS A 20 7.04 4.84 -2.09
C HIS A 20 6.24 4.86 -3.38
N SER A 21 6.96 4.83 -4.49
CA SER A 21 6.36 4.78 -5.82
C SER A 21 6.77 3.49 -6.51
N PRO A 22 5.89 2.90 -7.33
CA PRO A 22 6.25 1.68 -8.03
C PRO A 22 7.30 1.97 -9.09
N VAL A 23 8.20 1.00 -9.32
CA VAL A 23 9.19 1.10 -10.38
C VAL A 23 8.66 0.50 -11.68
N ASN A 24 7.59 -0.27 -11.59
CA ASN A 24 6.98 -0.88 -12.76
C ASN A 24 5.53 -1.23 -12.44
N ALA A 25 4.68 -1.25 -13.46
CA ALA A 25 3.28 -1.61 -13.30
C ALA A 25 2.81 -2.32 -14.56
N ARG A 26 2.05 -3.40 -14.37
CA ARG A 26 1.47 -4.15 -15.48
C ARG A 26 0.08 -4.63 -15.05
N GLY A 27 -0.96 -4.12 -15.68
CA GLY A 27 -2.31 -4.43 -15.28
C GLY A 27 -2.57 -4.00 -13.85
N CYS A 28 -2.97 -4.93 -13.00
CA CYS A 28 -3.22 -4.64 -11.59
C CYS A 28 -1.99 -4.92 -10.72
N GLN A 29 -0.85 -5.24 -11.31
CA GLN A 29 0.34 -5.60 -10.56
C GLN A 29 1.33 -4.44 -10.56
N TYR A 30 1.74 -4.05 -9.36
CA TYR A 30 2.66 -2.94 -9.16
C TYR A 30 3.90 -3.47 -8.45
N TRP A 31 5.08 -3.19 -9.03
CA TRP A 31 6.35 -3.66 -8.49
C TRP A 31 7.12 -2.52 -7.86
N TYR A 32 7.69 -2.77 -6.68
CA TYR A 32 8.41 -1.76 -5.89
C TYR A 32 9.76 -2.29 -5.46
N LEU A 33 10.67 -1.38 -5.19
CA LEU A 33 11.77 -1.68 -4.28
C LEU A 33 11.12 -1.81 -2.90
N SER A 34 11.49 -2.84 -2.15
CA SER A 34 10.81 -3.13 -0.91
C SER A 34 10.85 -1.95 0.07
N PRO A 35 9.69 -1.53 0.61
CA PRO A 35 9.68 -0.51 1.66
C PRO A 35 10.12 -1.07 3.01
N LEU A 36 10.35 -2.38 3.10
CA LEU A 36 10.65 -3.07 4.34
C LEU A 36 12.14 -3.28 4.55
N ARG A 37 12.95 -3.05 3.53
CA ARG A 37 14.39 -3.26 3.57
C ARG A 37 15.05 -2.54 2.41
N GLU A 38 16.37 -2.37 2.49
CA GLU A 38 17.10 -1.81 1.36
C GLU A 38 17.13 -2.83 0.23
N GLU A 39 16.95 -2.36 -0.98
CA GLU A 39 16.74 -3.23 -2.11
C GLU A 39 17.17 -2.53 -3.39
N HIS A 40 17.83 -3.27 -4.28
CA HIS A 40 18.22 -2.76 -5.59
C HIS A 40 17.44 -3.39 -6.72
N THR A 41 16.71 -4.45 -6.42
CA THR A 41 15.91 -5.17 -7.39
C THR A 41 14.45 -5.14 -6.94
N PRO A 42 13.51 -4.82 -7.84
CA PRO A 42 12.10 -4.81 -7.47
C PRO A 42 11.62 -6.22 -7.10
N SER A 43 11.40 -6.44 -5.83
CA SER A 43 10.95 -7.73 -5.33
C SER A 43 9.73 -7.64 -4.42
N PHE A 44 9.15 -6.45 -4.33
CA PHE A 44 7.93 -6.22 -3.58
C PHE A 44 6.81 -5.94 -4.58
N LYS A 45 5.73 -6.70 -4.49
CA LYS A 45 4.65 -6.61 -5.46
C LYS A 45 3.33 -6.34 -4.76
N VAL A 46 2.50 -5.48 -5.35
CA VAL A 46 1.13 -5.25 -4.91
C VAL A 46 0.18 -5.68 -6.01
N ASN A 47 -0.81 -6.49 -5.66
CA ASN A 47 -1.92 -6.81 -6.53
C ASN A 47 -3.08 -5.88 -6.15
N ASP A 48 -3.36 -4.90 -6.98
CA ASP A 48 -4.35 -3.88 -6.68
C ASP A 48 -5.78 -4.42 -6.69
N ASN A 49 -6.05 -5.48 -7.44
CA ASN A 49 -7.38 -6.10 -7.44
C ASN A 49 -7.68 -6.77 -6.11
N LEU A 50 -6.70 -7.51 -5.58
CA LEU A 50 -6.85 -8.19 -4.31
C LEU A 50 -6.52 -7.29 -3.12
N ASN A 51 -5.85 -6.19 -3.39
CA ASN A 51 -5.33 -5.27 -2.38
C ASN A 51 -4.42 -6.00 -1.39
N GLU A 52 -3.51 -6.78 -1.96
CA GLU A 52 -2.54 -7.58 -1.20
C GLU A 52 -1.14 -7.32 -1.72
N TRP A 53 -0.17 -7.54 -0.85
CA TRP A 53 1.24 -7.38 -1.20
C TRP A 53 2.00 -8.67 -0.95
N TYR A 54 3.14 -8.81 -1.61
CA TYR A 54 4.06 -9.90 -1.36
C TYR A 54 5.50 -9.43 -1.58
N ASP A 55 6.38 -9.77 -0.64
CA ASP A 55 7.81 -9.45 -0.74
C ASP A 55 8.55 -10.76 -0.95
N PHE A 56 9.09 -10.94 -2.15
CA PHE A 56 9.77 -12.18 -2.51
C PHE A 56 11.06 -12.38 -1.72
N GLY A 57 11.71 -11.29 -1.32
CA GLY A 57 12.93 -11.37 -0.53
C GLY A 57 12.67 -11.83 0.90
N LEU A 58 11.53 -11.45 1.45
CA LEU A 58 11.15 -11.84 2.81
C LEU A 58 10.28 -13.09 2.85
N SER A 59 9.75 -13.49 1.70
CA SER A 59 8.75 -14.57 1.60
C SER A 59 7.56 -14.29 2.52
N ALA A 60 7.08 -13.06 2.49
CA ALA A 60 5.98 -12.63 3.34
C ALA A 60 5.03 -11.75 2.54
N GLY A 61 3.77 -11.75 2.93
CA GLY A 61 2.77 -10.95 2.27
C GLY A 61 1.48 -10.87 3.08
N GLY A 62 0.49 -10.16 2.56
CA GLY A 62 -0.80 -10.03 3.21
C GLY A 62 -1.50 -8.74 2.85
N ASP A 63 -2.30 -8.24 3.77
CA ASP A 63 -3.04 -7.00 3.61
C ASP A 63 -2.30 -5.82 4.25
N ILE A 64 -2.99 -4.69 4.39
CA ILE A 64 -2.39 -3.49 4.96
C ILE A 64 -2.00 -3.68 6.43
N ILE A 65 -2.73 -4.50 7.16
CA ILE A 65 -2.41 -4.77 8.55
C ILE A 65 -1.09 -5.55 8.65
N GLU A 66 -0.94 -6.57 7.81
CA GLU A 66 0.32 -7.33 7.77
C GLU A 66 1.48 -6.44 7.33
N LEU A 67 1.24 -5.54 6.37
CA LEU A 67 2.26 -4.59 5.97
C LEU A 67 2.67 -3.70 7.14
N GLY A 68 1.70 -3.24 7.91
CA GLY A 68 1.97 -2.42 9.08
C GLY A 68 2.79 -3.13 10.13
N LYS A 69 2.56 -4.43 10.31
CA LYS A 69 3.37 -5.22 11.25
C LYS A 69 4.85 -5.15 10.90
N HIS A 70 5.15 -5.26 9.61
CA HIS A 70 6.54 -5.18 9.14
C HIS A 70 7.07 -3.76 9.16
N LEU A 71 6.29 -2.79 8.69
CA LEU A 71 6.73 -1.41 8.62
C LEU A 71 7.03 -0.82 9.99
N TYR A 72 6.17 -1.11 10.97
CA TYR A 72 6.25 -0.50 12.28
C TYR A 72 6.80 -1.45 13.33
N ARG A 73 7.19 -2.64 12.90
CA ARG A 73 7.85 -3.67 13.73
C ARG A 73 7.08 -3.94 15.01
N THR A 74 5.79 -4.18 14.88
CA THR A 74 4.94 -4.46 16.03
C THR A 74 3.84 -5.45 15.62
N GLY A 75 3.41 -6.26 16.57
CA GLY A 75 2.24 -7.10 16.40
C GLY A 75 0.98 -6.49 17.01
N ASN A 76 1.10 -5.28 17.56
CA ASN A 76 -0.02 -4.62 18.23
C ASN A 76 -0.92 -3.96 17.18
N VAL A 77 -2.09 -4.55 16.95
CA VAL A 77 -3.01 -4.07 15.91
C VAL A 77 -3.47 -2.64 16.18
N SER A 78 -3.69 -2.30 17.45
CA SER A 78 -4.11 -0.94 17.80
C SER A 78 -3.08 0.10 17.38
N MET A 79 -1.81 -0.21 17.58
CA MET A 79 -0.72 0.68 17.16
C MET A 79 -0.66 0.79 15.64
N ILE A 80 -0.83 -0.33 14.96
CA ILE A 80 -0.81 -0.34 13.50
C ILE A 80 -1.94 0.52 12.95
N LEU A 81 -3.14 0.37 13.51
CA LEU A 81 -4.29 1.16 13.08
C LEU A 81 -4.07 2.64 13.34
N LEU A 82 -3.44 2.97 14.46
CA LEU A 82 -3.11 4.36 14.77
C LEU A 82 -2.16 4.94 13.73
N ARG A 83 -1.12 4.21 13.38
CA ARG A 83 -0.15 4.64 12.38
C ARG A 83 -0.78 4.83 11.02
N ILE A 84 -1.61 3.87 10.61
CA ILE A 84 -2.32 3.97 9.33
C ILE A 84 -3.22 5.18 9.34
N SER A 85 -3.93 5.39 10.43
CA SER A 85 -4.85 6.52 10.58
C SER A 85 -4.11 7.86 10.46
N GLU A 86 -2.96 7.97 11.11
CA GLU A 86 -2.14 9.18 11.05
C GLU A 86 -1.68 9.47 9.63
N ASN A 87 -1.22 8.46 8.93
CA ASN A 87 -0.79 8.63 7.55
C ASN A 87 -1.95 8.92 6.61
N ALA A 88 -3.12 8.39 6.91
CA ALA A 88 -4.28 8.53 6.05
C ALA A 88 -5.03 9.85 6.24
N ILE A 89 -4.66 10.67 7.21
CA ILE A 89 -5.34 11.94 7.48
C ILE A 89 -5.40 12.81 6.23
N GLY A 90 -4.35 12.83 5.44
CA GLY A 90 -4.30 13.62 4.22
C GLY A 90 -4.93 12.96 3.01
N VAL A 91 -5.45 11.74 3.16
CA VAL A 91 -5.99 11.00 2.03
C VAL A 91 -7.43 11.43 1.79
N PRO A 92 -7.76 11.85 0.54
CA PRO A 92 -9.14 12.16 0.23
C PRO A 92 -10.02 10.92 0.45
N PHE A 93 -11.25 11.15 0.89
CA PHE A 93 -12.20 10.06 1.12
C PHE A 93 -12.32 9.16 -0.10
N ASN A 94 -12.28 9.73 -1.28
CA ASN A 94 -12.41 8.99 -2.53
C ASN A 94 -11.16 8.20 -2.91
N SER A 95 -10.11 8.20 -2.10
CA SER A 95 -8.95 7.34 -2.30
C SER A 95 -9.13 5.96 -1.68
N TYR A 96 -10.17 5.77 -0.92
CA TYR A 96 -10.45 4.47 -0.32
C TYR A 96 -11.02 3.54 -1.37
N LYS A 97 -10.69 2.25 -1.23
CA LYS A 97 -11.08 1.26 -2.22
C LYS A 97 -12.58 1.06 -2.32
N ALA A 98 -13.30 1.20 -1.23
CA ALA A 98 -14.70 0.79 -1.13
C ALA A 98 -15.64 1.66 -1.94
N GLY A 99 -15.78 1.34 -3.22
CA GLY A 99 -16.80 1.92 -4.07
C GLY A 99 -16.63 3.39 -4.38
N VAL A 100 -15.48 3.93 -4.11
CA VAL A 100 -15.27 5.35 -4.36
C VAL A 100 -14.15 5.51 -5.36
N SER A 101 -14.38 6.39 -6.33
CA SER A 101 -13.36 6.62 -7.34
C SER A 101 -12.14 7.28 -6.74
N VAL A 102 -10.99 6.81 -7.18
CA VAL A 102 -9.72 7.40 -6.82
C VAL A 102 -9.61 8.75 -7.51
N PRO A 103 -9.02 9.77 -6.89
CA PRO A 103 -8.83 11.05 -7.54
C PRO A 103 -8.11 10.87 -8.87
N VAL A 104 -8.64 11.53 -9.88
CA VAL A 104 -8.12 11.39 -11.24
C VAL A 104 -6.62 11.69 -11.31
N LEU A 105 -6.18 12.66 -10.55
CA LEU A 105 -4.79 13.07 -10.55
C LEU A 105 -3.86 11.96 -10.12
N SER A 106 -4.21 11.26 -9.04
CA SER A 106 -3.42 10.12 -8.59
C SER A 106 -3.39 9.02 -9.63
N ARG A 107 -4.53 8.75 -10.22
CA ARG A 107 -4.64 7.70 -11.22
C ARG A 107 -3.79 8.00 -12.45
N LYS A 108 -3.78 9.23 -12.90
CA LYS A 108 -2.97 9.63 -14.04
C LYS A 108 -1.49 9.48 -13.76
N LYS A 109 -1.07 9.79 -12.57
CA LYS A 109 0.32 9.60 -12.17
C LYS A 109 0.75 8.16 -12.31
N TRP A 110 -0.14 7.25 -11.99
CA TRP A 110 0.17 5.82 -12.05
C TRP A 110 0.27 5.32 -13.48
N GLU A 111 -0.59 5.85 -14.33
CA GLU A 111 -0.62 5.43 -15.71
C GLU A 111 0.63 5.82 -16.48
N THR A 112 1.27 6.90 -16.10
CA THR A 112 2.49 7.34 -16.80
C THR A 112 3.67 6.43 -16.58
N TRP A 113 3.54 5.45 -15.74
CA TRP A 113 4.60 4.49 -15.44
C TRP A 113 4.77 3.41 -16.48
N LYS A 114 3.82 3.22 -17.31
CA LYS A 114 3.80 2.09 -18.26
C LYS A 114 4.67 2.32 -19.46
#